data_5a1cf16cb0d024c26787bca0944ffa0a
#
_entry.id   5a1cf16cb0d024c26787bca0944ffa0a
#
_cell.length_a   1.000
_cell.length_b   1.000
_cell.length_c   1.000
_cell.angle_alpha   90.00
_cell.angle_beta   90.00
_cell.angle_gamma   90.00
#
_symmetry.space_group_name_H-M   'P 1'
#
loop_
_entity.id
_entity.type
_entity.pdbx_description
1 polymer ?
#
loop_
_entity_poly.entity_id
_entity_poly.type
_entity_poly.pdbx_seq_one_letter_code
_entity_poly.pdbx_strand_id
1 'polypeptide(L)'
;MGSYMRQLLVILLSGLMFGCTQSAVVLTEPGRQIGFMNDPKKYPLCVPRGALNSTVLTSSRNGYREAMNQLLNTAAGMGATHISIDSSESNAIVTKIEGTSYFCPEDFAQQPIDKIMNRDNLIILDDPS
;
A
#
# COMPACT_ATOMS: atom_id res chain seq x y z
N MET A 1 -45.25 15.27 32.80
CA MET A 1 -45.09 14.58 31.52
C MET A 1 -44.23 15.34 30.50
N GLY A 2 -44.15 16.69 30.57
CA GLY A 2 -43.30 17.44 29.63
C GLY A 2 -41.79 17.35 29.85
N SER A 3 -41.33 17.01 31.05
CA SER A 3 -39.88 16.92 31.35
C SER A 3 -39.19 15.67 30.79
N TYR A 4 -39.93 14.58 30.67
CA TYR A 4 -39.41 13.33 30.11
C TYR A 4 -39.24 13.41 28.59
N MET A 5 -40.15 14.06 27.89
CA MET A 5 -40.04 14.27 26.46
C MET A 5 -38.86 15.19 26.09
N ARG A 6 -38.59 16.20 26.92
CA ARG A 6 -37.44 17.09 26.72
C ARG A 6 -36.13 16.36 26.96
N GLN A 7 -36.05 15.51 27.98
CA GLN A 7 -34.84 14.72 28.21
C GLN A 7 -34.60 13.67 27.13
N LEU A 8 -35.66 13.01 26.66
CA LEU A 8 -35.55 12.08 25.53
C LEU A 8 -35.09 12.76 24.24
N LEU A 9 -35.56 14.00 23.99
CA LEU A 9 -35.17 14.75 22.81
C LEU A 9 -33.69 15.17 22.87
N VAL A 10 -33.20 15.54 24.07
CA VAL A 10 -31.80 15.89 24.26
C VAL A 10 -30.88 14.68 24.10
N ILE A 11 -31.31 13.51 24.55
CA ILE A 11 -30.54 12.27 24.38
C ILE A 11 -30.50 11.82 22.91
N LEU A 12 -31.61 12.00 22.19
CA LEU A 12 -31.66 11.70 20.75
C LEU A 12 -30.80 12.65 19.92
N LEU A 13 -30.76 13.95 20.28
CA LEU A 13 -29.92 14.94 19.61
C LEU A 13 -28.43 14.75 19.91
N SER A 14 -28.06 14.31 21.13
CA SER A 14 -26.67 14.03 21.46
C SER A 14 -26.14 12.75 20.79
N GLY A 15 -27.02 11.79 20.50
CA GLY A 15 -26.66 10.56 19.78
C GLY A 15 -26.33 10.76 18.30
N LEU A 16 -26.79 11.84 17.71
CA LEU A 16 -26.56 12.14 16.28
C LEU A 16 -25.22 12.81 16.00
N MET A 17 -24.50 13.25 17.03
CA MET A 17 -23.22 13.96 16.85
C MET A 17 -22.01 13.02 16.76
N PHE A 18 -22.17 11.73 17.02
CA PHE A 18 -21.06 10.78 17.00
C PHE A 18 -20.85 10.07 15.64
N GLY A 19 -21.54 10.51 14.60
CA GLY A 19 -21.67 9.74 13.35
C GLY A 19 -20.65 9.98 12.26
N CYS A 20 -19.66 10.87 12.37
CA CYS A 20 -18.82 11.20 11.22
C CYS A 20 -17.38 11.58 11.57
N THR A 21 -16.66 10.69 12.23
CA THR A 21 -15.20 10.77 12.18
C THR A 21 -14.73 9.82 11.07
N GLN A 22 -14.58 10.36 9.86
CA GLN A 22 -13.81 9.66 8.84
C GLN A 22 -12.35 9.75 9.26
N SER A 23 -11.86 8.66 9.87
CA SER A 23 -10.44 8.54 10.14
C SER A 23 -9.72 8.30 8.82
N ALA A 24 -8.74 9.15 8.49
CA ALA A 24 -7.83 8.93 7.39
C ALA A 24 -7.13 7.58 7.55
N VAL A 25 -6.88 6.88 6.44
CA VAL A 25 -6.17 5.59 6.48
C VAL A 25 -4.73 5.84 6.90
N VAL A 26 -4.38 5.33 8.09
CA VAL A 26 -3.04 5.47 8.66
C VAL A 26 -2.20 4.26 8.24
N LEU A 27 -0.96 4.52 7.87
CA LEU A 27 0.00 3.47 7.57
C LEU A 27 0.36 2.71 8.85
N THR A 28 0.11 1.41 8.85
CA THR A 28 0.43 0.53 9.98
C THR A 28 1.93 0.23 10.05
N GLU A 29 2.41 -0.24 11.20
CA GLU A 29 3.81 -0.66 11.34
C GLU A 29 4.20 -1.76 10.34
N PRO A 30 3.42 -2.84 10.15
CA PRO A 30 3.71 -3.80 9.10
C PRO A 30 3.68 -3.20 7.70
N GLY A 31 2.78 -2.27 7.43
CA GLY A 31 2.70 -1.60 6.14
C GLY A 31 3.93 -0.74 5.83
N ARG A 32 4.56 -0.16 6.84
CA ARG A 32 5.79 0.62 6.69
C ARG A 32 6.98 -0.21 6.28
N GLN A 33 6.97 -1.49 6.58
CA GLN A 33 8.05 -2.42 6.25
C GLN A 33 7.97 -2.97 4.83
N ILE A 34 6.88 -2.69 4.12
CA ILE A 34 6.71 -3.12 2.74
C ILE A 34 7.64 -2.30 1.84
N GLY A 35 8.48 -2.99 1.08
CA GLY A 35 9.35 -2.38 0.10
C GLY A 35 8.68 -2.21 -1.26
N PHE A 36 9.29 -1.40 -2.11
CA PHE A 36 8.83 -1.17 -3.46
C PHE A 36 9.74 -1.85 -4.48
N MET A 37 9.15 -2.41 -5.54
CA MET A 37 9.85 -2.99 -6.67
C MET A 37 9.46 -2.23 -7.94
N ASN A 38 10.46 -1.69 -8.64
CA ASN A 38 10.22 -0.99 -9.90
C ASN A 38 10.02 -1.95 -11.06
N ASP A 39 10.74 -3.06 -11.05
CA ASP A 39 10.67 -4.06 -12.12
C ASP A 39 10.74 -5.46 -11.49
N PRO A 40 9.58 -6.13 -11.34
CA PRO A 40 9.56 -7.46 -10.72
C PRO A 40 10.36 -8.52 -11.48
N LYS A 41 10.59 -8.34 -12.76
CA LYS A 41 11.36 -9.29 -13.59
C LYS A 41 12.81 -9.39 -13.17
N LYS A 42 13.34 -8.33 -12.53
CA LYS A 42 14.70 -8.32 -12.01
C LYS A 42 14.87 -9.13 -10.73
N TYR A 43 13.78 -9.58 -10.14
CA TYR A 43 13.77 -10.26 -8.86
C TYR A 43 13.06 -11.63 -8.97
N PRO A 44 13.67 -12.60 -9.65
CA PRO A 44 12.99 -13.86 -9.92
C PRO A 44 12.69 -14.69 -8.68
N LEU A 45 13.35 -14.41 -7.55
CA LEU A 45 13.07 -15.09 -6.28
C LEU A 45 11.84 -14.53 -5.58
N CYS A 46 11.35 -13.38 -5.96
CA CYS A 46 10.12 -12.80 -5.41
C CYS A 46 8.90 -13.46 -6.05
N VAL A 47 8.01 -13.98 -5.21
CA VAL A 47 6.82 -14.70 -5.64
C VAL A 47 5.60 -13.80 -5.53
N PRO A 48 4.78 -13.65 -6.59
CA PRO A 48 3.55 -12.86 -6.50
C PRO A 48 2.59 -13.46 -5.48
N ARG A 49 2.01 -12.63 -4.64
CA ARG A 49 1.01 -13.02 -3.64
C ARG A 49 -0.41 -12.69 -4.07
N GLY A 50 -0.59 -11.65 -4.85
CA GLY A 50 -1.90 -11.26 -5.33
C GLY A 50 -1.97 -9.83 -5.82
N ALA A 51 -3.06 -9.53 -6.51
CA ALA A 51 -3.34 -8.19 -7.01
C ALA A 51 -3.77 -7.28 -5.85
N LEU A 52 -3.36 -6.02 -5.95
CA LEU A 52 -3.70 -4.97 -5.00
C LEU A 52 -4.49 -3.87 -5.72
N ASN A 53 -5.50 -3.36 -5.04
CA ASN A 53 -6.31 -2.27 -5.55
C ASN A 53 -6.69 -1.36 -4.39
N SER A 54 -6.49 -0.07 -4.57
CA SER A 54 -6.87 0.94 -3.61
C SER A 54 -7.56 2.09 -4.32
N THR A 55 -8.72 2.48 -3.83
CA THR A 55 -9.50 3.59 -4.37
C THR A 55 -9.94 4.47 -3.21
N VAL A 56 -9.58 5.75 -3.26
CA VAL A 56 -10.02 6.75 -2.28
C VAL A 56 -10.59 7.97 -2.99
N LEU A 57 -11.47 8.66 -2.30
CA LEU A 57 -11.99 9.94 -2.79
C LEU A 57 -10.91 11.02 -2.64
N THR A 58 -10.66 11.75 -3.71
CA THR A 58 -9.64 12.81 -3.74
C THR A 58 -10.09 14.13 -3.15
N SER A 59 -11.23 14.16 -2.47
CA SER A 59 -11.67 15.33 -1.71
C SER A 59 -10.70 15.70 -0.59
N SER A 60 -9.83 14.79 -0.16
CA SER A 60 -8.74 15.10 0.75
C SER A 60 -7.48 15.49 -0.02
N ARG A 61 -6.71 16.42 0.55
CA ARG A 61 -5.42 16.84 -0.02
C ARG A 61 -4.39 15.70 -0.10
N ASN A 62 -4.66 14.59 0.56
CA ASN A 62 -3.76 13.45 0.71
C ASN A 62 -4.34 12.17 0.09
N GLY A 63 -5.22 12.29 -0.91
CA GLY A 63 -5.86 11.12 -1.52
C GLY A 63 -4.88 10.06 -2.01
N TYR A 64 -3.78 10.47 -2.64
CA TYR A 64 -2.74 9.56 -3.09
C TYR A 64 -2.06 8.86 -1.91
N ARG A 65 -1.75 9.60 -0.84
CA ARG A 65 -1.13 9.04 0.36
C ARG A 65 -2.06 8.03 1.04
N GLU A 66 -3.35 8.36 1.14
CA GLU A 66 -4.33 7.45 1.73
C GLU A 66 -4.48 6.17 0.90
N ALA A 67 -4.55 6.30 -0.42
CA ALA A 67 -4.61 5.16 -1.32
C ALA A 67 -3.37 4.27 -1.19
N MET A 68 -2.20 4.87 -1.12
CA MET A 68 -0.94 4.16 -0.94
C MET A 68 -0.87 3.48 0.42
N ASN A 69 -1.27 4.17 1.50
CA ASN A 69 -1.31 3.58 2.84
C ASN A 69 -2.23 2.36 2.88
N GLN A 70 -3.40 2.45 2.25
CA GLN A 70 -4.34 1.34 2.17
C GLN A 70 -3.74 0.16 1.40
N LEU A 71 -3.06 0.44 0.30
CA LEU A 71 -2.40 -0.58 -0.51
C LEU A 71 -1.31 -1.30 0.28
N LEU A 72 -0.46 -0.56 0.96
CA LEU A 72 0.63 -1.11 1.78
C LEU A 72 0.11 -1.91 2.96
N ASN A 73 -0.92 -1.42 3.64
CA ASN A 73 -1.56 -2.14 4.75
C ASN A 73 -2.18 -3.46 4.27
N THR A 74 -2.82 -3.45 3.10
CA THR A 74 -3.40 -4.65 2.49
C THR A 74 -2.31 -5.66 2.13
N ALA A 75 -1.22 -5.20 1.51
CA ALA A 75 -0.09 -6.06 1.17
C ALA A 75 0.52 -6.71 2.41
N ALA A 76 0.70 -5.95 3.48
CA ALA A 76 1.20 -6.48 4.74
C ALA A 76 0.27 -7.54 5.33
N GLY A 77 -1.05 -7.33 5.25
CA GLY A 77 -2.06 -8.31 5.65
C GLY A 77 -2.03 -9.59 4.83
N MET A 78 -1.57 -9.53 3.59
CA MET A 78 -1.39 -10.70 2.73
C MET A 78 -0.05 -11.44 2.98
N GLY A 79 0.76 -10.97 3.90
CA GLY A 79 2.08 -11.53 4.16
C GLY A 79 3.12 -11.14 3.11
N ALA A 80 2.87 -10.10 2.33
CA ALA A 80 3.83 -9.62 1.35
C ALA A 80 4.99 -8.89 2.02
N THR A 81 6.13 -8.88 1.34
CA THR A 81 7.31 -8.10 1.74
C THR A 81 7.50 -6.88 0.83
N HIS A 82 7.03 -6.96 -0.40
CA HIS A 82 7.21 -5.93 -1.42
C HIS A 82 5.96 -5.78 -2.28
N ILE A 83 5.83 -4.62 -2.91
CA ILE A 83 4.80 -4.35 -3.91
C ILE A 83 5.43 -3.73 -5.15
N SER A 84 4.78 -3.95 -6.30
CA SER A 84 5.00 -3.16 -7.49
C SER A 84 3.73 -2.36 -7.80
N ILE A 85 3.88 -1.14 -8.26
CA ILE A 85 2.76 -0.32 -8.72
C ILE A 85 2.61 -0.51 -10.22
N ASP A 86 1.44 -1.00 -10.62
CA ASP A 86 1.14 -1.29 -12.02
C ASP A 86 0.49 -0.09 -12.72
N SER A 87 -0.40 0.60 -12.00
CA SER A 87 -1.04 1.82 -12.52
C SER A 87 -1.45 2.74 -11.38
N SER A 88 -1.50 4.01 -11.69
CA SER A 88 -1.93 5.05 -10.77
C SER A 88 -2.71 6.10 -11.54
N GLU A 89 -3.95 6.32 -11.15
CA GLU A 89 -4.84 7.30 -11.77
C GLU A 89 -5.39 8.22 -10.70
N SER A 90 -5.36 9.51 -10.97
CA SER A 90 -5.92 10.51 -10.06
C SER A 90 -6.66 11.56 -10.86
N ASN A 91 -7.89 11.83 -10.46
CA ASN A 91 -8.70 12.91 -11.02
C ASN A 91 -9.30 13.75 -9.89
N ALA A 92 -10.20 14.68 -10.21
CA ALA A 92 -10.80 15.56 -9.22
C ALA A 92 -11.70 14.84 -8.19
N ILE A 93 -12.07 13.58 -8.45
CA ILE A 93 -13.04 12.84 -7.65
C ILE A 93 -12.41 11.64 -6.97
N VAL A 94 -11.48 10.92 -7.63
CA VAL A 94 -10.99 9.62 -7.20
C VAL A 94 -9.49 9.50 -7.45
N THR A 95 -8.78 8.90 -6.51
CA THR A 95 -7.44 8.36 -6.71
C THR A 95 -7.51 6.84 -6.65
N LYS A 96 -7.03 6.18 -7.69
CA LYS A 96 -6.98 4.74 -7.82
C LYS A 96 -5.54 4.29 -8.05
N ILE A 97 -5.09 3.32 -7.26
CA ILE A 97 -3.76 2.72 -7.41
C ILE A 97 -3.95 1.22 -7.53
N GLU A 98 -3.36 0.64 -8.54
CA GLU A 98 -3.32 -0.80 -8.75
C GLU A 98 -1.88 -1.28 -8.67
N GLY A 99 -1.69 -2.44 -8.07
CA GLY A 99 -0.37 -3.02 -7.92
C GLY A 99 -0.43 -4.53 -7.71
N THR A 100 0.72 -5.10 -7.49
CA THR A 100 0.89 -6.52 -7.21
C THR A 100 1.75 -6.67 -5.96
N SER A 101 1.32 -7.56 -5.08
CA SER A 101 2.09 -7.89 -3.87
C SER A 101 3.01 -9.06 -4.15
N TYR A 102 4.20 -9.03 -3.53
CA TYR A 102 5.22 -10.07 -3.67
C TYR A 102 5.73 -10.49 -2.31
N PHE A 103 6.07 -11.75 -2.21
CA PHE A 103 6.90 -12.26 -1.12
C PHE A 103 8.32 -12.46 -1.65
N CYS A 104 9.26 -11.76 -1.03
CA CYS A 104 10.67 -11.84 -1.38
C CYS A 104 11.45 -12.46 -0.21
N PRO A 105 12.36 -13.42 -0.44
CA PRO A 105 13.25 -13.92 0.60
C PRO A 105 14.14 -12.80 1.15
N GLU A 106 14.66 -12.96 2.36
CA GLU A 106 15.48 -11.93 3.01
C GLU A 106 16.71 -11.52 2.19
N ASP A 107 17.24 -12.44 1.42
CA ASP A 107 18.44 -12.24 0.61
C ASP A 107 18.15 -11.97 -0.87
N PHE A 108 16.87 -11.69 -1.21
CA PHE A 108 16.46 -11.53 -2.61
C PHE A 108 17.22 -10.41 -3.34
N ALA A 109 17.52 -9.33 -2.63
CA ALA A 109 18.18 -8.17 -3.22
C ALA A 109 19.68 -8.43 -3.43
N GLN A 110 20.27 -9.27 -2.65
CA GLN A 110 21.70 -9.54 -2.71
C GLN A 110 22.06 -10.71 -3.61
N GLN A 111 21.21 -11.74 -3.70
CA GLN A 111 21.53 -12.93 -4.48
C GLN A 111 21.19 -12.84 -5.96
N PRO A 112 19.97 -12.45 -6.37
CA PRO A 112 19.67 -12.45 -7.80
C PRO A 112 20.34 -11.31 -8.57
N ILE A 113 20.35 -10.09 -7.99
CA ILE A 113 20.89 -8.92 -8.66
C ILE A 113 22.40 -8.93 -8.62
N ASP A 114 22.98 -9.17 -7.46
CA ASP A 114 24.43 -9.19 -7.32
C ASP A 114 25.07 -10.33 -8.12
N LYS A 115 24.43 -11.49 -8.15
CA LYS A 115 24.91 -12.57 -9.01
C LYS A 115 24.76 -12.26 -10.49
N ILE A 116 23.68 -11.64 -10.89
CA ILE A 116 23.46 -11.24 -12.28
C ILE A 116 24.42 -10.12 -12.65
N MET A 117 24.52 -9.09 -11.81
CA MET A 117 25.43 -7.97 -12.03
C MET A 117 26.89 -8.40 -11.96
N ASN A 118 27.26 -9.22 -10.98
CA ASN A 118 28.62 -9.73 -10.86
C ASN A 118 28.96 -10.66 -12.02
N ARG A 119 28.00 -11.45 -12.47
CA ARG A 119 28.22 -12.32 -13.62
C ARG A 119 28.40 -11.50 -14.90
N ASP A 120 27.58 -10.47 -15.10
CA ASP A 120 27.71 -9.58 -16.24
C ASP A 120 29.00 -8.75 -16.15
N ASN A 121 29.36 -8.28 -14.96
CA ASN A 121 30.61 -7.57 -14.75
C ASN A 121 31.82 -8.50 -14.93
N LEU A 122 31.71 -9.74 -14.47
CA LEU A 122 32.75 -10.73 -14.71
C LEU A 122 32.89 -11.08 -16.19
N ILE A 123 31.81 -11.19 -16.92
CA ILE A 123 31.81 -11.40 -18.36
C ILE A 123 32.45 -10.20 -19.08
N ILE A 124 32.10 -8.98 -18.65
CA ILE A 124 32.67 -7.75 -19.21
C ILE A 124 34.15 -7.61 -18.87
N LEU A 125 34.55 -8.01 -17.67
CA LEU A 125 35.95 -7.97 -17.23
C LEU A 125 36.80 -9.07 -17.87
N ASP A 126 36.19 -10.21 -18.16
CA ASP A 126 36.85 -11.33 -18.84
C ASP A 126 36.93 -11.13 -20.35
N ASP A 127 36.05 -10.33 -20.92
CA ASP A 127 35.94 -10.13 -22.35
C ASP A 127 37.15 -9.39 -22.97
N PRO A 128 37.71 -8.35 -22.34
CA PRO A 128 38.90 -7.70 -22.90
C PRO A 128 40.20 -8.46 -22.69
N SER A 129 40.13 -9.54 -22.00
CA SER A 129 41.30 -10.44 -21.85
C SER A 129 41.28 -11.52 -22.92
#